data_e76402a658e4b62939bd508e843f3299
#
_entry.id   e76402a658e4b62939bd508e843f3299
#
_cell.length_a   1.000
_cell.length_b   1.000
_cell.length_c   1.000
_cell.angle_alpha   90.00
_cell.angle_beta   90.00
_cell.angle_gamma   90.00
#
_symmetry.space_group_name_H-M   'P 1'
#
loop_
_entity.id
_entity.type
_entity.pdbx_description
1 polymer ?
#
loop_
_entity_poly.entity_id
_entity_poly.type
_entity_poly.pdbx_seq_one_letter_code
_entity_poly.pdbx_strand_id
1 'polypeptide(L)'
;MLKINGLVLTVTDPATRAETEILHGNSFELAQGEALGLVGESGSGKSMTLKCILGIEPSGARVEGGIELDGADLLTASGEDLRRIRANELALIAQNPHGALNPVLPVERYLIEGMSDARSMSKSAARARAIELLREVGITDTERVMRSYPHQLSGGMLQRVVIAGALSGEPKLLLADEPTTALDVTTQAEVVAILDEKRREHGLTMIFVTHDLDLAAAVCDRLAVMKNGEILEIGTPDEIRDNPKTEYTRELMAARPMLYPAGHPVPTQEAGA
;
A
#
# COMPACT_ATOMS: atom_id res chain seq x y z
N MET A 1 1.27 -0.08 17.33
CA MET A 1 1.95 -0.48 16.07
C MET A 1 2.48 0.74 15.34
N LEU A 2 1.69 1.52 14.60
CA LEU A 2 2.12 2.78 13.99
C LEU A 2 1.39 3.96 14.64
N LYS A 3 2.14 5.04 14.96
CA LYS A 3 1.56 6.32 15.42
C LYS A 3 2.13 7.45 14.60
N ILE A 4 1.26 8.31 14.12
CA ILE A 4 1.61 9.55 13.42
C ILE A 4 1.02 10.72 14.21
N ASN A 5 1.87 11.68 14.56
CA ASN A 5 1.51 12.82 15.40
C ASN A 5 1.94 14.12 14.72
N GLY A 6 0.96 14.93 14.29
CA GLY A 6 1.19 16.26 13.75
C GLY A 6 2.13 16.25 12.53
N LEU A 7 2.00 15.26 11.62
CA LEU A 7 2.87 15.12 10.47
C LEU A 7 2.71 16.27 9.48
N VAL A 8 3.76 17.07 9.33
CA VAL A 8 3.88 18.14 8.33
C VAL A 8 4.97 17.77 7.33
N LEU A 9 4.69 17.98 6.05
CA LEU A 9 5.68 17.85 4.98
C LEU A 9 5.74 19.15 4.19
N THR A 10 6.90 19.79 4.19
CA THR A 10 7.20 20.98 3.37
C THR A 10 8.23 20.61 2.32
N VAL A 11 8.00 20.97 1.07
CA VAL A 11 8.92 20.75 -0.06
C VAL A 11 9.41 22.09 -0.58
N THR A 12 10.71 22.24 -0.72
CA THR A 12 11.35 23.44 -1.28
C THR A 12 11.64 23.20 -2.76
N ASP A 13 11.10 24.01 -3.63
CA ASP A 13 11.43 24.00 -5.04
C ASP A 13 12.89 24.41 -5.24
N PRO A 14 13.74 23.58 -5.83
CA PRO A 14 15.16 23.87 -5.96
C PRO A 14 15.48 25.07 -6.88
N ALA A 15 14.61 25.39 -7.83
CA ALA A 15 14.78 26.47 -8.79
C ALA A 15 14.29 27.82 -8.26
N THR A 16 13.10 27.83 -7.64
CA THR A 16 12.44 29.07 -7.18
C THR A 16 12.68 29.38 -5.72
N ARG A 17 13.13 28.39 -4.94
CA ARG A 17 13.23 28.44 -3.48
C ARG A 17 11.88 28.62 -2.77
N ALA A 18 10.77 28.49 -3.50
CA ALA A 18 9.45 28.52 -2.91
C ALA A 18 9.22 27.27 -2.04
N GLU A 19 8.72 27.46 -0.84
CA GLU A 19 8.29 26.39 0.05
C GLU A 19 6.80 26.13 -0.16
N THR A 20 6.44 24.85 -0.27
CA THR A 20 5.06 24.40 -0.35
C THR A 20 4.84 23.34 0.70
N GLU A 21 3.90 23.60 1.59
CA GLU A 21 3.45 22.60 2.55
C GLU A 21 2.48 21.63 1.85
N ILE A 22 2.80 20.34 1.94
CA ILE A 22 2.06 19.26 1.27
C ILE A 22 1.18 18.50 2.26
N LEU A 23 1.66 18.35 3.51
CA LEU A 23 0.91 17.71 4.60
C LEU A 23 0.81 18.70 5.77
N HIS A 24 -0.39 18.81 6.34
CA HIS A 24 -0.79 19.86 7.27
C HIS A 24 -1.12 19.33 8.67
N GLY A 25 -0.14 18.72 9.35
CA GLY A 25 -0.28 18.31 10.75
C GLY A 25 -1.15 17.07 10.98
N ASN A 26 -1.09 16.10 10.08
CA ASN A 26 -1.90 14.87 10.16
C ASN A 26 -1.54 13.98 11.35
N SER A 27 -2.57 13.46 12.02
CA SER A 27 -2.40 12.57 13.17
C SER A 27 -3.36 11.38 13.07
N PHE A 28 -2.83 10.17 13.23
CA PHE A 28 -3.60 8.94 13.32
C PHE A 28 -2.76 7.81 13.91
N GLU A 29 -3.43 6.75 14.35
CA GLU A 29 -2.78 5.55 14.88
C GLU A 29 -3.35 4.32 14.20
N LEU A 30 -2.51 3.28 14.02
CA LEU A 30 -2.91 1.94 13.60
C LEU A 30 -2.54 0.93 14.67
N ALA A 31 -3.48 0.07 15.03
CA ALA A 31 -3.23 -1.11 15.82
C ALA A 31 -2.55 -2.21 14.99
N GLN A 32 -2.00 -3.22 15.65
CA GLN A 32 -1.46 -4.38 14.95
C GLN A 32 -2.58 -5.16 14.24
N GLY A 33 -2.36 -5.52 12.98
CA GLY A 33 -3.32 -6.24 12.16
C GLY A 33 -4.45 -5.36 11.59
N GLU A 34 -4.50 -4.07 11.95
CA GLU A 34 -5.50 -3.12 11.44
C GLU A 34 -5.16 -2.69 10.01
N ALA A 35 -6.18 -2.51 9.18
CA ALA A 35 -6.09 -1.90 7.85
C ALA A 35 -6.75 -0.52 7.87
N LEU A 36 -5.99 0.53 7.51
CA LEU A 36 -6.47 1.90 7.32
C LEU A 36 -6.46 2.27 5.83
N GLY A 37 -7.61 2.63 5.29
CA GLY A 37 -7.72 3.21 3.96
C GLY A 37 -7.44 4.72 4.00
N LEU A 38 -6.44 5.20 3.26
CA LEU A 38 -6.28 6.62 2.96
C LEU A 38 -6.99 6.92 1.65
N VAL A 39 -8.10 7.65 1.70
CA VAL A 39 -8.97 7.92 0.56
C VAL A 39 -9.09 9.42 0.28
N GLY A 40 -9.32 9.80 -0.97
CA GLY A 40 -9.44 11.20 -1.38
C GLY A 40 -8.98 11.42 -2.82
N GLU A 41 -9.12 12.63 -3.32
CA GLU A 41 -8.75 13.01 -4.68
C GLU A 41 -7.24 12.85 -4.96
N SER A 42 -6.88 12.80 -6.26
CA SER A 42 -5.47 12.85 -6.66
C SER A 42 -4.81 14.14 -6.15
N GLY A 43 -3.60 14.04 -5.63
CA GLY A 43 -2.88 15.19 -5.06
C GLY A 43 -3.27 15.53 -3.62
N SER A 44 -4.17 14.80 -2.95
CA SER A 44 -4.55 15.08 -1.56
C SER A 44 -3.47 14.77 -0.50
N GLY A 45 -2.31 14.22 -0.88
CA GLY A 45 -1.19 13.96 0.04
C GLY A 45 -1.01 12.49 0.43
N LYS A 46 -1.89 11.57 0.02
CA LYS A 46 -1.88 10.14 0.41
C LYS A 46 -0.52 9.46 0.20
N SER A 47 -0.01 9.48 -1.01
CA SER A 47 1.30 8.87 -1.35
C SER A 47 2.46 9.57 -0.64
N MET A 48 2.35 10.88 -0.34
CA MET A 48 3.38 11.60 0.41
C MET A 48 3.40 11.16 1.88
N THR A 49 2.24 10.86 2.48
CA THR A 49 2.17 10.25 3.80
C THR A 49 2.92 8.92 3.85
N LEU A 50 2.74 8.04 2.85
CA LEU A 50 3.49 6.79 2.78
C LEU A 50 4.99 7.01 2.61
N LYS A 51 5.40 7.99 1.79
CA LYS A 51 6.81 8.33 1.60
C LYS A 51 7.46 8.84 2.89
N CYS A 52 6.76 9.65 3.70
CA CYS A 52 7.25 10.08 5.01
C CYS A 52 7.44 8.89 5.96
N ILE A 53 6.52 7.92 6.00
CA ILE A 53 6.65 6.70 6.81
C ILE A 53 7.89 5.89 6.36
N LEU A 54 8.16 5.85 5.07
CA LEU A 54 9.33 5.17 4.51
C LEU A 54 10.63 5.98 4.64
N GLY A 55 10.55 7.30 4.91
CA GLY A 55 11.68 8.21 4.87
C GLY A 55 12.33 8.29 3.47
N ILE A 56 11.50 8.30 2.41
CA ILE A 56 11.89 8.44 1.00
C ILE A 56 11.21 9.64 0.35
N GLU A 57 10.99 10.67 1.12
CA GLU A 57 10.44 11.95 0.68
C GLU A 57 11.32 12.60 -0.40
N PRO A 58 10.77 13.54 -1.21
CA PRO A 58 11.53 14.24 -2.24
C PRO A 58 12.74 14.97 -1.67
N SER A 59 13.79 15.12 -2.50
CA SER A 59 14.98 15.91 -2.13
C SER A 59 14.59 17.35 -1.80
N GLY A 60 15.12 17.88 -0.69
CA GLY A 60 14.77 19.21 -0.18
C GLY A 60 13.45 19.26 0.59
N ALA A 61 12.86 18.12 0.89
CA ALA A 61 11.72 18.04 1.79
C ALA A 61 12.17 18.19 3.26
N ARG A 62 11.29 18.81 4.07
CA ARG A 62 11.38 18.88 5.53
C ARG A 62 10.14 18.20 6.10
N VAL A 63 10.37 17.22 6.96
CA VAL A 63 9.33 16.48 7.68
C VAL A 63 9.37 16.89 9.13
N GLU A 64 8.21 17.25 9.68
CA GLU A 64 8.03 17.65 11.08
C GLU A 64 6.90 16.84 11.72
N GLY A 65 6.85 16.81 13.06
CA GLY A 65 5.91 15.98 13.81
C GLY A 65 6.57 14.70 14.32
N GLY A 66 5.83 13.59 14.36
CA GLY A 66 6.33 12.30 14.84
C GLY A 66 5.79 11.14 14.01
N ILE A 67 6.65 10.17 13.72
CA ILE A 67 6.29 8.87 13.11
C ILE A 67 6.93 7.78 13.96
N GLU A 68 6.13 7.05 14.72
CA GLU A 68 6.57 5.99 15.60
C GLU A 68 6.08 4.62 15.10
N LEU A 69 7.00 3.68 14.91
CA LEU A 69 6.71 2.29 14.55
C LEU A 69 7.23 1.37 15.67
N ASP A 70 6.34 0.68 16.37
CA ASP A 70 6.65 -0.20 17.51
C ASP A 70 7.58 0.46 18.55
N GLY A 71 7.39 1.77 18.82
CA GLY A 71 8.20 2.54 19.77
C GLY A 71 9.48 3.13 19.17
N ALA A 72 9.81 2.85 17.92
CA ALA A 72 10.95 3.46 17.23
C ALA A 72 10.49 4.72 16.48
N ASP A 73 11.10 5.87 16.77
CA ASP A 73 10.86 7.12 16.05
C ASP A 73 11.62 7.09 14.71
N LEU A 74 10.86 7.06 13.61
CA LEU A 74 11.42 6.95 12.26
C LEU A 74 12.06 8.26 11.77
N LEU A 75 11.67 9.41 12.30
CA LEU A 75 12.22 10.71 11.90
C LEU A 75 13.62 10.97 12.50
N THR A 76 13.88 10.40 13.68
CA THR A 76 15.16 10.56 14.40
C THR A 76 16.05 9.34 14.33
N ALA A 77 15.56 8.22 13.78
CA ALA A 77 16.32 6.98 13.62
C ALA A 77 17.60 7.20 12.80
N SER A 78 18.69 6.52 13.18
CA SER A 78 19.91 6.53 12.39
C SER A 78 19.68 5.94 11.00
N GLY A 79 20.49 6.33 10.01
CA GLY A 79 20.37 5.77 8.66
C GLY A 79 20.54 4.25 8.61
N GLU A 80 21.25 3.64 9.55
CA GLU A 80 21.39 2.19 9.69
C GLU A 80 20.14 1.55 10.27
N ASP A 81 19.58 2.12 11.34
CA ASP A 81 18.34 1.65 11.95
C ASP A 81 17.17 1.75 10.99
N LEU A 82 17.05 2.88 10.28
CA LEU A 82 16.01 3.09 9.30
C LEU A 82 16.13 2.09 8.13
N ARG A 83 17.35 1.78 7.68
CA ARG A 83 17.57 0.72 6.67
C ARG A 83 17.13 -0.64 7.18
N ARG A 84 17.45 -0.99 8.44
CA ARG A 84 17.04 -2.23 9.06
C ARG A 84 15.52 -2.34 9.19
N ILE A 85 14.86 -1.27 9.64
CA ILE A 85 13.39 -1.21 9.75
C ILE A 85 12.75 -1.40 8.37
N ARG A 86 13.21 -0.68 7.36
CA ARG A 86 12.70 -0.82 5.98
C ARG A 86 12.89 -2.23 5.41
N ALA A 87 14.01 -2.88 5.70
CA ALA A 87 14.30 -4.19 5.17
C ALA A 87 13.49 -5.32 5.83
N ASN A 88 13.09 -5.16 7.11
CA ASN A 88 12.50 -6.23 7.89
C ASN A 88 11.07 -5.97 8.37
N GLU A 89 10.64 -4.72 8.43
CA GLU A 89 9.37 -4.36 9.07
C GLU A 89 8.40 -3.66 8.14
N LEU A 90 8.90 -3.03 7.06
CA LEU A 90 8.09 -2.28 6.11
C LEU A 90 8.11 -2.93 4.73
N ALA A 91 6.98 -2.87 4.03
CA ALA A 91 6.95 -3.16 2.60
C ALA A 91 6.10 -2.12 1.87
N LEU A 92 6.47 -1.83 0.63
CA LEU A 92 5.74 -0.93 -0.25
C LEU A 92 5.27 -1.67 -1.50
N ILE A 93 3.98 -1.57 -1.80
CA ILE A 93 3.43 -1.83 -3.12
C ILE A 93 3.21 -0.47 -3.77
N ALA A 94 4.04 -0.14 -4.76
CA ALA A 94 3.98 1.15 -5.45
C ALA A 94 2.88 1.15 -6.52
N GLN A 95 2.37 2.33 -6.83
CA GLN A 95 1.32 2.58 -7.83
C GLN A 95 1.66 2.00 -9.22
N ASN A 96 2.93 2.07 -9.63
CA ASN A 96 3.40 1.55 -10.91
C ASN A 96 4.21 0.27 -10.70
N PRO A 97 3.66 -0.92 -11.00
CA PRO A 97 4.36 -2.18 -10.83
C PRO A 97 5.60 -2.32 -11.73
N HIS A 98 5.61 -1.68 -12.91
CA HIS A 98 6.78 -1.66 -13.78
C HIS A 98 7.97 -0.91 -13.18
N GLY A 99 7.71 0.08 -12.32
CA GLY A 99 8.76 0.83 -11.61
C GLY A 99 9.38 0.05 -10.44
N ALA A 100 8.72 -0.99 -9.96
CA ALA A 100 9.21 -1.81 -8.85
C ALA A 100 10.28 -2.83 -9.28
N LEU A 101 10.27 -3.28 -10.53
CA LEU A 101 11.19 -4.27 -11.04
C LEU A 101 12.20 -3.67 -12.01
N ASN A 102 13.43 -4.20 -12.01
CA ASN A 102 14.40 -3.87 -13.03
C ASN A 102 14.01 -4.55 -14.37
N PRO A 103 13.71 -3.80 -15.46
CA PRO A 103 13.16 -4.36 -16.69
C PRO A 103 14.13 -5.26 -17.44
N VAL A 104 15.42 -5.22 -17.16
CA VAL A 104 16.46 -6.04 -17.81
C VAL A 104 16.86 -7.25 -16.98
N LEU A 105 16.21 -7.49 -15.86
CA LEU A 105 16.43 -8.67 -15.01
C LEU A 105 15.17 -9.55 -14.97
N PRO A 106 15.32 -10.88 -14.86
CA PRO A 106 14.18 -11.76 -14.69
C PRO A 106 13.54 -11.58 -13.31
N VAL A 107 12.25 -11.90 -13.22
CA VAL A 107 11.43 -11.80 -12.00
C VAL A 107 12.09 -12.53 -10.82
N GLU A 108 12.74 -13.66 -11.06
CA GLU A 108 13.47 -14.41 -10.04
C GLU A 108 14.44 -13.53 -9.24
N ARG A 109 15.17 -12.64 -9.92
CA ARG A 109 16.13 -11.75 -9.25
C ARG A 109 15.44 -10.81 -8.24
N TYR A 110 14.34 -10.20 -8.66
CA TYR A 110 13.54 -9.33 -7.79
C TYR A 110 13.05 -10.05 -6.52
N LEU A 111 12.50 -11.26 -6.69
CA LEU A 111 11.94 -12.03 -5.57
C LEU A 111 13.02 -12.55 -4.62
N ILE A 112 14.17 -13.02 -5.16
CA ILE A 112 15.23 -13.65 -4.35
C ILE A 112 16.15 -12.65 -3.67
N GLU A 113 16.47 -11.52 -4.30
CA GLU A 113 17.41 -10.54 -3.74
C GLU A 113 16.96 -10.06 -2.38
N GLY A 114 15.71 -9.64 -2.23
CA GLY A 114 15.17 -9.18 -0.94
C GLY A 114 15.32 -10.22 0.18
N MET A 115 15.03 -11.49 -0.12
CA MET A 115 15.14 -12.58 0.86
C MET A 115 16.58 -12.98 1.17
N SER A 116 17.47 -12.96 0.18
CA SER A 116 18.89 -13.32 0.37
C SER A 116 19.63 -12.28 1.19
N ASP A 117 19.38 -11.01 0.93
CA ASP A 117 20.11 -9.90 1.56
C ASP A 117 19.54 -9.56 2.95
N ALA A 118 18.22 -9.44 3.07
CA ALA A 118 17.58 -9.05 4.33
C ALA A 118 17.50 -10.20 5.34
N ARG A 119 17.36 -11.46 4.89
CA ARG A 119 17.12 -12.63 5.75
C ARG A 119 18.26 -13.64 5.79
N SER A 120 19.36 -13.36 5.12
CA SER A 120 20.51 -14.28 5.02
C SER A 120 20.12 -15.70 4.56
N MET A 121 19.07 -15.81 3.75
CA MET A 121 18.63 -17.06 3.18
C MET A 121 19.58 -17.55 2.11
N SER A 122 19.81 -18.87 2.02
CA SER A 122 20.51 -19.42 0.86
C SER A 122 19.69 -19.20 -0.42
N LYS A 123 20.35 -19.04 -1.56
CA LYS A 123 19.67 -18.84 -2.87
C LYS A 123 18.65 -19.94 -3.18
N SER A 124 18.93 -21.18 -2.79
CA SER A 124 18.00 -22.31 -2.99
C SER A 124 16.76 -22.17 -2.12
N ALA A 125 16.91 -21.78 -0.85
CA ALA A 125 15.78 -21.58 0.05
C ALA A 125 14.94 -20.36 -0.36
N ALA A 126 15.59 -19.24 -0.74
CA ALA A 126 14.90 -18.06 -1.25
C ALA A 126 14.11 -18.36 -2.53
N ARG A 127 14.69 -19.18 -3.45
CA ARG A 127 13.97 -19.60 -4.67
C ARG A 127 12.75 -20.47 -4.37
N ALA A 128 12.86 -21.41 -3.43
CA ALA A 128 11.74 -22.23 -3.02
C ALA A 128 10.62 -21.36 -2.42
N ARG A 129 10.97 -20.44 -1.52
CA ARG A 129 10.01 -19.50 -0.94
C ARG A 129 9.36 -18.56 -1.96
N ALA A 130 10.13 -18.09 -2.95
CA ALA A 130 9.60 -17.28 -4.05
C ALA A 130 8.52 -18.02 -4.86
N ILE A 131 8.73 -19.32 -5.12
CA ILE A 131 7.75 -20.17 -5.81
C ILE A 131 6.46 -20.32 -4.97
N GLU A 132 6.59 -20.50 -3.66
CA GLU A 132 5.44 -20.56 -2.75
C GLU A 132 4.66 -19.24 -2.76
N LEU A 133 5.35 -18.11 -2.59
CA LEU A 133 4.73 -16.78 -2.63
C LEU A 133 4.00 -16.50 -3.94
N LEU A 134 4.57 -16.90 -5.08
CA LEU A 134 3.89 -16.77 -6.36
C LEU A 134 2.59 -17.59 -6.42
N ARG A 135 2.57 -18.79 -5.84
CA ARG A 135 1.34 -19.61 -5.73
C ARG A 135 0.32 -18.95 -4.80
N GLU A 136 0.77 -18.43 -3.67
CA GLU A 136 -0.08 -17.72 -2.70
C GLU A 136 -0.79 -16.50 -3.31
N VAL A 137 -0.17 -15.84 -4.29
CA VAL A 137 -0.81 -14.74 -5.04
C VAL A 137 -1.52 -15.21 -6.33
N GLY A 138 -1.81 -16.52 -6.45
CA GLY A 138 -2.61 -17.09 -7.53
C GLY A 138 -1.87 -17.28 -8.87
N ILE A 139 -0.53 -17.31 -8.87
CA ILE A 139 0.26 -17.63 -10.07
C ILE A 139 0.52 -19.13 -10.12
N THR A 140 -0.05 -19.83 -11.10
CA THR A 140 0.07 -21.28 -11.24
C THR A 140 1.34 -21.73 -11.96
N ASP A 141 1.74 -21.03 -13.04
CA ASP A 141 2.96 -21.33 -13.81
C ASP A 141 4.16 -20.53 -13.27
N THR A 142 4.55 -20.88 -12.04
CA THR A 142 5.58 -20.16 -11.29
C THR A 142 6.96 -20.23 -11.94
N GLU A 143 7.32 -21.38 -12.52
CA GLU A 143 8.62 -21.56 -13.15
C GLU A 143 8.79 -20.68 -14.41
N ARG A 144 7.74 -20.55 -15.21
CA ARG A 144 7.74 -19.64 -16.35
C ARG A 144 7.85 -18.19 -15.88
N VAL A 145 7.04 -17.80 -14.87
CA VAL A 145 7.04 -16.43 -14.36
C VAL A 145 8.39 -16.05 -13.74
N MET A 146 9.02 -16.95 -12.98
CA MET A 146 10.36 -16.73 -12.41
C MET A 146 11.41 -16.40 -13.50
N ARG A 147 11.33 -17.04 -14.67
CA ARG A 147 12.26 -16.83 -15.80
C ARG A 147 11.86 -15.66 -16.70
N SER A 148 10.62 -15.18 -16.60
CA SER A 148 10.12 -14.07 -17.42
C SER A 148 10.74 -12.74 -16.99
N TYR A 149 10.82 -11.82 -17.94
CA TYR A 149 11.13 -10.42 -17.69
C TYR A 149 9.85 -9.63 -17.46
N PRO A 150 9.88 -8.50 -16.74
CA PRO A 150 8.67 -7.71 -16.43
C PRO A 150 7.80 -7.41 -17.65
N HIS A 151 8.39 -7.03 -18.76
CA HIS A 151 7.69 -6.72 -20.02
C HIS A 151 6.99 -7.90 -20.70
N GLN A 152 7.23 -9.13 -20.26
CA GLN A 152 6.62 -10.35 -20.79
C GLN A 152 5.38 -10.77 -19.99
N LEU A 153 5.04 -10.06 -18.91
CA LEU A 153 3.90 -10.33 -18.04
C LEU A 153 2.76 -9.37 -18.33
N SER A 154 1.51 -9.82 -18.15
CA SER A 154 0.36 -8.92 -18.13
C SER A 154 0.41 -8.01 -16.89
N GLY A 155 -0.29 -6.88 -16.93
CA GLY A 155 -0.35 -5.96 -15.78
C GLY A 155 -0.77 -6.64 -14.47
N GLY A 156 -1.81 -7.46 -14.52
CA GLY A 156 -2.28 -8.21 -13.35
C GLY A 156 -1.27 -9.27 -12.85
N MET A 157 -0.56 -9.95 -13.76
CA MET A 157 0.50 -10.88 -13.37
C MET A 157 1.69 -10.15 -12.75
N LEU A 158 2.08 -9.01 -13.31
CA LEU A 158 3.17 -8.19 -12.78
C LEU A 158 2.81 -7.65 -11.40
N GLN A 159 1.57 -7.20 -11.20
CA GLN A 159 1.08 -6.74 -9.90
C GLN A 159 1.14 -7.86 -8.85
N ARG A 160 0.71 -9.08 -9.18
CA ARG A 160 0.83 -10.25 -8.29
C ARG A 160 2.28 -10.56 -7.94
N VAL A 161 3.21 -10.42 -8.88
CA VAL A 161 4.66 -10.55 -8.62
C VAL A 161 5.14 -9.48 -7.64
N VAL A 162 4.71 -8.22 -7.81
CA VAL A 162 5.07 -7.12 -6.89
C VAL A 162 4.53 -7.39 -5.49
N ILE A 163 3.29 -7.88 -5.36
CA ILE A 163 2.71 -8.27 -4.07
C ILE A 163 3.51 -9.41 -3.44
N ALA A 164 3.85 -10.47 -4.19
CA ALA A 164 4.68 -11.57 -3.70
C ALA A 164 6.04 -11.07 -3.19
N GLY A 165 6.66 -10.13 -3.92
CA GLY A 165 7.90 -9.48 -3.51
C GLY A 165 7.75 -8.67 -2.23
N ALA A 166 6.69 -7.89 -2.10
CA ALA A 166 6.41 -7.11 -0.89
C ALA A 166 6.21 -8.02 0.34
N LEU A 167 5.53 -9.14 0.16
CA LEU A 167 5.29 -10.12 1.24
C LEU A 167 6.51 -11.00 1.56
N SER A 168 7.51 -11.07 0.67
CA SER A 168 8.70 -11.91 0.85
C SER A 168 9.53 -11.56 2.09
N GLY A 169 9.47 -10.29 2.50
CA GLY A 169 10.09 -9.79 3.73
C GLY A 169 9.30 -10.09 5.01
N GLU A 170 8.12 -10.70 4.95
CA GLU A 170 7.20 -10.87 6.09
C GLU A 170 7.07 -9.56 6.89
N PRO A 171 6.68 -8.45 6.24
CA PRO A 171 6.65 -7.15 6.88
C PRO A 171 5.60 -7.10 7.98
N LYS A 172 5.80 -6.22 8.96
CA LYS A 172 4.78 -5.89 9.97
C LYS A 172 3.76 -4.88 9.44
N LEU A 173 4.22 -3.96 8.58
CA LEU A 173 3.41 -2.90 7.97
C LEU A 173 3.57 -2.91 6.46
N LEU A 174 2.46 -3.11 5.77
CA LEU A 174 2.34 -3.01 4.32
C LEU A 174 1.77 -1.63 3.94
N LEU A 175 2.49 -0.92 3.10
CA LEU A 175 2.08 0.35 2.51
C LEU A 175 1.68 0.09 1.05
N ALA A 176 0.39 0.12 0.74
CA ALA A 176 -0.12 -0.15 -0.59
C ALA A 176 -0.58 1.18 -1.23
N ASP A 177 0.24 1.71 -2.15
CA ASP A 177 -0.03 2.97 -2.84
C ASP A 177 -0.74 2.70 -4.16
N GLU A 178 -2.06 2.85 -4.19
CA GLU A 178 -2.93 2.61 -5.34
C GLU A 178 -2.62 1.26 -6.06
N PRO A 179 -2.61 0.13 -5.35
CA PRO A 179 -2.09 -1.14 -5.87
C PRO A 179 -2.92 -1.73 -7.03
N THR A 180 -4.03 -1.11 -7.39
CA THR A 180 -4.96 -1.59 -8.41
C THR A 180 -5.15 -0.62 -9.57
N THR A 181 -4.51 0.54 -9.53
CA THR A 181 -4.59 1.56 -10.57
C THR A 181 -4.08 1.05 -11.88
N ALA A 182 -4.55 0.92 -12.94
CA ALA A 182 -4.16 0.32 -14.22
C ALA A 182 -4.53 -1.16 -14.41
N LEU A 183 -5.38 -1.70 -13.52
CA LEU A 183 -5.95 -3.02 -13.69
C LEU A 183 -7.42 -2.93 -14.09
N ASP A 184 -7.93 -3.92 -14.81
CA ASP A 184 -9.36 -4.05 -15.05
C ASP A 184 -10.11 -4.43 -13.76
N VAL A 185 -11.41 -4.19 -13.71
CA VAL A 185 -12.24 -4.34 -12.49
C VAL A 185 -12.16 -5.75 -11.88
N THR A 186 -12.09 -6.79 -12.73
CA THR A 186 -12.00 -8.18 -12.26
C THR A 186 -10.65 -8.43 -11.58
N THR A 187 -9.57 -8.03 -12.23
CA THR A 187 -8.20 -8.14 -11.68
C THR A 187 -8.02 -7.28 -10.43
N GLN A 188 -8.65 -6.11 -10.35
CA GLN A 188 -8.66 -5.28 -9.12
C GLN A 188 -9.25 -6.05 -7.94
N ALA A 189 -10.43 -6.64 -8.12
CA ALA A 189 -11.10 -7.42 -7.06
C ALA A 189 -10.24 -8.60 -6.59
N GLU A 190 -9.60 -9.32 -7.53
CA GLU A 190 -8.71 -10.43 -7.21
C GLU A 190 -7.46 -9.98 -6.42
N VAL A 191 -6.82 -8.87 -6.83
CA VAL A 191 -5.65 -8.32 -6.14
C VAL A 191 -5.99 -7.90 -4.71
N VAL A 192 -7.14 -7.23 -4.54
CA VAL A 192 -7.61 -6.77 -3.23
C VAL A 192 -7.97 -7.96 -2.32
N ALA A 193 -8.61 -8.99 -2.87
CA ALA A 193 -8.90 -10.21 -2.12
C ALA A 193 -7.62 -10.91 -1.63
N ILE A 194 -6.59 -10.99 -2.47
CA ILE A 194 -5.27 -11.52 -2.09
C ILE A 194 -4.66 -10.70 -0.94
N LEU A 195 -4.68 -9.37 -1.03
CA LEU A 195 -4.12 -8.51 0.02
C LEU A 195 -4.86 -8.68 1.36
N ASP A 196 -6.20 -8.73 1.34
CA ASP A 196 -6.99 -8.92 2.55
C ASP A 196 -6.80 -10.32 3.16
N GLU A 197 -6.76 -11.38 2.32
CA GLU A 197 -6.45 -12.74 2.75
C GLU A 197 -5.09 -12.80 3.44
N LYS A 198 -4.03 -12.28 2.80
CA LYS A 198 -2.69 -12.30 3.36
C LYS A 198 -2.56 -11.44 4.61
N ARG A 199 -3.27 -10.30 4.67
CA ARG A 199 -3.36 -9.48 5.87
C ARG A 199 -3.92 -10.29 7.05
N ARG A 200 -5.03 -10.98 6.85
CA ARG A 200 -5.68 -11.78 7.92
C ARG A 200 -4.87 -13.00 8.32
N GLU A 201 -4.29 -13.71 7.37
CA GLU A 201 -3.48 -14.90 7.63
C GLU A 201 -2.20 -14.59 8.43
N HIS A 202 -1.55 -13.46 8.16
CA HIS A 202 -0.28 -13.11 8.77
C HIS A 202 -0.39 -12.05 9.89
N GLY A 203 -1.60 -11.56 10.20
CA GLY A 203 -1.78 -10.46 11.16
C GLY A 203 -1.08 -9.16 10.72
N LEU A 204 -0.99 -8.95 9.41
CA LEU A 204 -0.28 -7.84 8.78
C LEU A 204 -1.05 -6.54 8.97
N THR A 205 -0.39 -5.50 9.43
CA THR A 205 -0.94 -4.13 9.47
C THR A 205 -0.84 -3.51 8.09
N MET A 206 -1.85 -2.76 7.65
CA MET A 206 -1.86 -2.21 6.28
C MET A 206 -2.34 -0.76 6.23
N ILE A 207 -1.65 0.08 5.45
CA ILE A 207 -2.20 1.33 4.93
C ILE A 207 -2.49 1.12 3.44
N PHE A 208 -3.75 1.29 3.07
CA PHE A 208 -4.24 1.10 1.71
C PHE A 208 -4.66 2.44 1.10
N VAL A 209 -3.88 2.95 0.16
CA VAL A 209 -4.18 4.19 -0.56
C VAL A 209 -4.98 3.88 -1.81
N THR A 210 -6.11 4.55 -1.97
CA THR A 210 -6.91 4.49 -3.19
C THR A 210 -7.80 5.73 -3.32
N HIS A 211 -8.27 6.00 -4.53
CA HIS A 211 -9.35 6.95 -4.80
C HIS A 211 -10.72 6.25 -4.88
N ASP A 212 -10.75 4.91 -4.84
CA ASP A 212 -11.97 4.10 -4.85
C ASP A 212 -12.39 3.74 -3.42
N LEU A 213 -13.47 4.36 -2.97
CA LEU A 213 -14.02 4.19 -1.63
C LEU A 213 -14.65 2.82 -1.40
N ASP A 214 -15.26 2.22 -2.44
CA ASP A 214 -15.87 0.89 -2.33
C ASP A 214 -14.78 -0.17 -2.15
N LEU A 215 -13.69 -0.01 -2.87
CA LEU A 215 -12.52 -0.87 -2.74
C LEU A 215 -11.89 -0.75 -1.36
N ALA A 216 -11.70 0.48 -0.86
CA ALA A 216 -11.19 0.71 0.49
C ALA A 216 -12.13 0.16 1.57
N ALA A 217 -13.44 0.37 1.43
CA ALA A 217 -14.44 -0.13 2.36
C ALA A 217 -14.51 -1.66 2.43
N ALA A 218 -14.14 -2.35 1.35
CA ALA A 218 -14.15 -3.81 1.30
C ALA A 218 -13.01 -4.47 2.11
N VAL A 219 -11.89 -3.76 2.35
CA VAL A 219 -10.69 -4.37 2.93
C VAL A 219 -10.11 -3.63 4.14
N CYS A 220 -10.58 -2.40 4.41
CA CYS A 220 -10.07 -1.60 5.52
C CYS A 220 -11.04 -1.59 6.69
N ASP A 221 -10.48 -1.65 7.90
CA ASP A 221 -11.24 -1.56 9.14
C ASP A 221 -11.68 -0.11 9.41
N ARG A 222 -10.87 0.86 8.99
CA ARG A 222 -11.15 2.30 9.06
C ARG A 222 -10.72 3.00 7.79
N LEU A 223 -11.37 4.13 7.51
CA LEU A 223 -11.05 5.03 6.41
C LEU A 223 -10.64 6.40 6.95
N ALA A 224 -9.57 6.96 6.43
CA ALA A 224 -9.15 8.34 6.65
C ALA A 224 -9.37 9.12 5.35
N VAL A 225 -10.30 10.07 5.38
CA VAL A 225 -10.64 10.92 4.21
C VAL A 225 -9.68 12.10 4.19
N MET A 226 -8.94 12.23 3.09
CA MET A 226 -7.87 13.21 2.94
C MET A 226 -8.15 14.20 1.81
N LYS A 227 -7.98 15.50 2.09
CA LYS A 227 -8.11 16.58 1.11
C LYS A 227 -7.02 17.61 1.33
N ASN A 228 -6.38 18.07 0.25
CA ASN A 228 -5.39 19.16 0.29
C ASN A 228 -4.35 19.02 1.42
N GLY A 229 -3.79 17.83 1.62
CA GLY A 229 -2.76 17.59 2.63
C GLY A 229 -3.27 17.36 4.05
N GLU A 230 -4.57 17.39 4.29
CA GLU A 230 -5.17 17.26 5.60
C GLU A 230 -6.11 16.04 5.68
N ILE A 231 -6.07 15.30 6.79
CA ILE A 231 -7.06 14.27 7.12
C ILE A 231 -8.26 14.98 7.77
N LEU A 232 -9.36 15.01 7.04
CA LEU A 232 -10.58 15.70 7.47
C LEU A 232 -11.46 14.84 8.37
N GLU A 233 -11.41 13.52 8.21
CA GLU A 233 -12.28 12.60 8.91
C GLU A 233 -11.66 11.21 8.96
N ILE A 234 -11.81 10.51 10.10
CA ILE A 234 -11.49 9.09 10.26
C ILE A 234 -12.69 8.39 10.89
N GLY A 235 -13.08 7.25 10.33
CA GLY A 235 -14.19 6.43 10.84
C GLY A 235 -14.19 5.04 10.23
N THR A 236 -15.12 4.19 10.67
CA THR A 236 -15.38 2.92 9.99
C THR A 236 -15.98 3.17 8.60
N PRO A 237 -15.91 2.21 7.66
CA PRO A 237 -16.56 2.34 6.35
C PRO A 237 -18.04 2.71 6.45
N ASP A 238 -18.77 2.13 7.41
CA ASP A 238 -20.18 2.42 7.63
C ASP A 238 -20.40 3.84 8.15
N GLU A 239 -19.58 4.32 9.09
CA GLU A 239 -19.66 5.70 9.58
C GLU A 239 -19.41 6.72 8.46
N ILE A 240 -18.37 6.50 7.66
CA ILE A 240 -18.02 7.37 6.52
C ILE A 240 -19.12 7.37 5.45
N ARG A 241 -19.76 6.22 5.21
CA ARG A 241 -20.83 6.09 4.23
C ARG A 241 -22.15 6.70 4.71
N ASP A 242 -22.58 6.35 5.93
CA ASP A 242 -23.95 6.59 6.38
C ASP A 242 -24.08 7.86 7.22
N ASN A 243 -22.98 8.32 7.82
CA ASN A 243 -22.97 9.51 8.69
C ASN A 243 -21.70 10.36 8.51
N PRO A 244 -21.39 10.81 7.28
CA PRO A 244 -20.21 11.61 7.00
C PRO A 244 -20.27 12.96 7.75
N LYS A 245 -19.20 13.29 8.49
CA LYS A 245 -19.14 14.47 9.38
C LYS A 245 -18.81 15.74 8.59
N THR A 246 -17.96 15.62 7.55
CA THR A 246 -17.52 16.78 6.77
C THR A 246 -18.33 16.95 5.49
N GLU A 247 -18.41 18.19 4.99
CA GLU A 247 -19.06 18.47 3.71
C GLU A 247 -18.36 17.76 2.56
N TYR A 248 -17.04 17.77 2.55
CA TYR A 248 -16.24 17.08 1.55
C TYR A 248 -16.51 15.55 1.51
N THR A 249 -16.60 14.92 2.68
CA THR A 249 -16.91 13.48 2.74
C THR A 249 -18.31 13.22 2.16
N ARG A 250 -19.27 14.09 2.41
CA ARG A 250 -20.62 14.01 1.79
C ARG A 250 -20.58 14.13 0.27
N GLU A 251 -19.82 15.13 -0.23
CA GLU A 251 -19.63 15.32 -1.67
C GLU A 251 -18.95 14.10 -2.30
N LEU A 252 -17.90 13.60 -1.66
CA LEU A 252 -17.16 12.42 -2.13
C LEU A 252 -18.05 11.17 -2.18
N MET A 253 -18.93 11.00 -1.18
CA MET A 253 -19.94 9.91 -1.17
C MET A 253 -20.98 10.09 -2.26
N ALA A 254 -21.46 11.31 -2.50
CA ALA A 254 -22.47 11.61 -3.50
C ALA A 254 -21.94 11.48 -4.94
N ALA A 255 -20.65 11.71 -5.16
CA ALA A 255 -19.98 11.58 -6.46
C ALA A 255 -19.70 10.11 -6.86
N ARG A 256 -19.93 9.13 -5.99
CA ARG A 256 -19.73 7.69 -6.28
C ARG A 256 -20.62 7.27 -7.43
N PRO A 257 -20.09 6.62 -8.48
CA PRO A 257 -20.95 5.91 -9.42
C PRO A 257 -21.69 4.82 -8.64
N MET A 258 -23.02 4.85 -8.62
CA MET A 258 -23.81 3.76 -8.05
C MET A 258 -23.68 2.52 -8.95
N LEU A 259 -22.65 1.72 -8.74
CA LEU A 259 -22.44 0.46 -9.47
C LEU A 259 -23.46 -0.61 -9.07
N TYR A 260 -24.07 -0.52 -7.87
CA TYR A 260 -25.16 -1.39 -7.43
C TYR A 260 -26.15 -0.61 -6.56
N PRO A 261 -27.47 -0.70 -6.81
CA PRO A 261 -28.49 -0.19 -5.87
C PRO A 261 -28.37 -0.96 -4.55
N ALA A 262 -28.48 -0.25 -3.43
CA ALA A 262 -28.48 -0.85 -2.10
C ALA A 262 -29.52 -2.00 -2.04
N GLY A 263 -29.05 -3.23 -1.77
CA GLY A 263 -29.95 -4.40 -1.60
C GLY A 263 -29.80 -5.53 -2.61
N HIS A 264 -28.87 -5.46 -3.57
CA HIS A 264 -28.62 -6.63 -4.41
C HIS A 264 -27.40 -7.41 -3.91
N PRO A 265 -27.57 -8.73 -3.62
CA PRO A 265 -26.43 -9.57 -3.27
C PRO A 265 -25.48 -9.66 -4.47
N VAL A 266 -24.17 -9.55 -4.18
CA VAL A 266 -23.12 -9.84 -5.15
C VAL A 266 -23.39 -11.21 -5.76
N PRO A 267 -23.37 -11.39 -7.10
CA PRO A 267 -23.56 -12.70 -7.70
C PRO A 267 -22.42 -13.62 -7.25
N THR A 268 -22.68 -14.53 -6.33
CA THR A 268 -21.82 -15.68 -6.09
C THR A 268 -21.86 -16.53 -7.34
N GLN A 269 -20.74 -16.68 -8.03
CA GLN A 269 -20.62 -17.69 -9.10
C GLN A 269 -20.86 -19.06 -8.46
N GLU A 270 -22.02 -19.64 -8.74
CA GLU A 270 -22.23 -21.06 -8.52
C GLU A 270 -21.19 -21.83 -9.35
N ALA A 271 -20.43 -22.66 -8.65
CA ALA A 271 -19.54 -23.62 -9.28
C ALA A 271 -20.39 -24.53 -10.19
N GLY A 272 -20.32 -24.30 -11.48
CA GLY A 272 -20.90 -25.17 -12.50
C GLY A 272 -20.16 -26.49 -12.52
N ALA A 273 -20.91 -27.56 -12.39
CA ALA A 273 -20.51 -28.96 -12.45
C ALA A 273 -19.89 -29.35 -13.81
#